data_383f19c29d9e63607f5605318f343b9b
#
_entry.id   383f19c29d9e63607f5605318f343b9b
#
_cell.length_a   1.000
_cell.length_b   1.000
_cell.length_c   1.000
_cell.angle_alpha   90.00
_cell.angle_beta   90.00
_cell.angle_gamma   90.00
#
_symmetry.space_group_name_H-M   'P 1'
#
loop_
_entity.id
_entity.type
_entity.pdbx_description
1 polymer ?
#
loop_
_entity_poly.entity_id
_entity_poly.type
_entity_poly.pdbx_seq_one_letter_code
_entity_poly.pdbx_strand_id
1 'polypeptide(L)'
;LWVKKNGKLTKKNSITKPVDINKNPIIDTSLFEESRLYRPMAGKVYKMYPIETIRGCPYTCKFCNSPDQMKLYKGLGHNFFRKKKIDLVYRELKYFKDVHQIEYNYFWADTFLAMNRKELDAFCEMYQEIKLPFWMQTRPETINDYNIEKLSKVGLHRISFGVEHGNEEFRAKILDRRWKNKDIIEKLKIPHKYGVAFSVNNITGFPTETKKLAFDTIELNRHIEADNANIYSFVPFHGTPLRKMCEELGLIKPETITKCLTNKPILNMPQYSPEEIEAVKKCFSLYVKFPKSRWKVIERAEKNDTEGNKIYKELKQEYLEKYMPK
;
A
#
# COMPACT_ATOMS: atom_id res chain seq x y z
N LEU A 1 -3.86 -13.61 -26.08
CA LEU A 1 -4.32 -12.49 -26.90
C LEU A 1 -5.81 -12.60 -27.17
N TRP A 2 -6.57 -11.54 -26.93
CA TRP A 2 -7.96 -11.41 -27.35
C TRP A 2 -8.03 -10.36 -28.45
N VAL A 3 -8.74 -10.67 -29.53
CA VAL A 3 -8.86 -9.79 -30.68
C VAL A 3 -10.32 -9.42 -30.87
N LYS A 4 -10.60 -8.14 -30.94
CA LYS A 4 -11.93 -7.59 -31.22
C LYS A 4 -11.90 -6.95 -32.62
N LYS A 5 -12.81 -7.30 -33.48
CA LYS A 5 -13.00 -6.72 -34.82
C LYS A 5 -14.46 -6.32 -34.99
N ASN A 6 -14.72 -5.08 -35.40
CA ASN A 6 -16.08 -4.55 -35.58
C ASN A 6 -17.00 -4.79 -34.37
N GLY A 7 -16.48 -4.51 -33.16
CA GLY A 7 -17.24 -4.65 -31.92
C GLY A 7 -17.39 -6.10 -31.40
N LYS A 8 -17.06 -7.11 -32.19
CA LYS A 8 -17.20 -8.53 -31.84
C LYS A 8 -15.86 -9.17 -31.50
N LEU A 9 -15.85 -10.04 -30.50
CA LEU A 9 -14.68 -10.82 -30.12
C LEU A 9 -14.45 -11.92 -31.20
N THR A 10 -13.36 -11.77 -31.96
CA THR A 10 -13.04 -12.69 -33.08
C THR A 10 -12.03 -13.75 -32.70
N LYS A 11 -11.21 -13.50 -31.68
CA LYS A 11 -10.23 -14.46 -31.17
C LYS A 11 -10.09 -14.30 -29.63
N LYS A 12 -10.15 -15.41 -28.92
CA LYS A 12 -9.95 -15.50 -27.48
C LYS A 12 -8.99 -16.67 -27.21
N ASN A 13 -7.74 -16.32 -26.88
CA ASN A 13 -6.79 -17.34 -26.44
C ASN A 13 -7.01 -17.67 -24.97
N SER A 14 -6.65 -18.88 -24.57
CA SER A 14 -6.57 -19.27 -23.17
C SER A 14 -5.53 -18.45 -22.41
N ILE A 15 -5.66 -18.42 -21.08
CA ILE A 15 -4.66 -17.83 -20.20
C ILE A 15 -3.41 -18.71 -20.24
N THR A 16 -2.26 -18.09 -20.49
CA THR A 16 -0.96 -18.79 -20.51
C THR A 16 -0.39 -18.87 -19.09
N LYS A 17 0.62 -19.73 -18.89
CA LYS A 17 1.40 -19.77 -17.64
C LYS A 17 1.98 -18.38 -17.31
N PRO A 18 2.15 -18.04 -16.02
CA PRO A 18 2.81 -16.79 -15.63
C PRO A 18 4.24 -16.73 -16.18
N VAL A 19 4.66 -15.51 -16.55
CA VAL A 19 6.06 -15.28 -16.97
C VAL A 19 7.02 -15.63 -15.84
N ASP A 20 8.10 -16.33 -16.15
CA ASP A 20 9.19 -16.55 -15.21
C ASP A 20 9.99 -15.24 -15.05
N ILE A 21 9.79 -14.57 -13.91
CA ILE A 21 10.45 -13.28 -13.63
C ILE A 21 11.98 -13.39 -13.56
N ASN A 22 12.53 -14.61 -13.46
CA ASN A 22 13.97 -14.84 -13.46
C ASN A 22 14.57 -14.89 -14.86
N LYS A 23 13.73 -14.89 -15.91
CA LYS A 23 14.16 -14.82 -17.31
C LYS A 23 14.01 -13.43 -17.92
N ASN A 24 13.48 -12.47 -17.15
CA ASN A 24 13.34 -11.11 -17.64
C ASN A 24 14.73 -10.46 -17.78
N PRO A 25 14.99 -9.75 -18.88
CA PRO A 25 16.18 -8.89 -18.98
C PRO A 25 16.11 -7.73 -17.98
N ILE A 26 17.22 -7.09 -17.74
CA ILE A 26 17.24 -5.76 -17.10
C ILE A 26 16.45 -4.79 -18.01
N ILE A 27 15.59 -4.00 -17.41
CA ILE A 27 14.74 -3.06 -18.17
C ILE A 27 15.62 -2.01 -18.85
N ASP A 28 15.38 -1.82 -20.13
CA ASP A 28 15.97 -0.70 -20.89
C ASP A 28 15.25 0.60 -20.54
N THR A 29 15.89 1.44 -19.73
CA THR A 29 15.35 2.73 -19.31
C THR A 29 15.56 3.84 -20.35
N SER A 30 16.32 3.63 -21.42
CA SER A 30 16.51 4.59 -22.49
C SER A 30 15.22 4.93 -23.25
N LEU A 31 14.21 4.05 -23.14
CA LEU A 31 12.87 4.25 -23.71
C LEU A 31 12.01 5.25 -22.93
N PHE A 32 12.49 5.73 -21.78
CA PHE A 32 11.75 6.62 -20.88
C PHE A 32 12.55 7.90 -20.64
N GLU A 33 11.84 8.99 -20.36
CA GLU A 33 12.45 10.23 -19.93
C GLU A 33 13.18 10.04 -18.59
N GLU A 34 14.39 10.53 -18.48
CA GLU A 34 15.21 10.42 -17.26
C GLU A 34 14.50 11.03 -16.03
N SER A 35 13.68 12.06 -16.24
CA SER A 35 12.86 12.69 -15.19
C SER A 35 12.01 11.70 -14.40
N ARG A 36 11.63 10.56 -14.98
CA ARG A 36 10.87 9.48 -14.32
C ARG A 36 11.65 8.78 -13.21
N LEU A 37 12.95 8.87 -13.20
CA LEU A 37 13.80 8.31 -12.15
C LEU A 37 13.82 9.20 -10.89
N TYR A 38 13.48 10.49 -11.01
CA TYR A 38 13.49 11.41 -9.88
C TYR A 38 12.17 11.37 -9.13
N ARG A 39 12.22 10.96 -7.86
CA ARG A 39 11.04 10.77 -7.01
C ARG A 39 11.25 11.34 -5.61
N PRO A 40 10.21 11.96 -5.02
CA PRO A 40 10.30 12.46 -3.65
C PRO A 40 10.23 11.30 -2.65
N MET A 41 11.07 11.38 -1.62
CA MET A 41 11.03 10.51 -0.45
C MET A 41 11.40 11.31 0.79
N ALA A 42 10.50 11.42 1.75
CA ALA A 42 10.72 12.16 3.01
C ALA A 42 11.23 13.60 2.80
N GLY A 43 10.58 14.37 1.92
CA GLY A 43 10.91 15.76 1.66
C GLY A 43 12.12 16.01 0.75
N LYS A 44 12.87 14.97 0.36
CA LYS A 44 14.00 15.05 -0.56
C LYS A 44 13.70 14.34 -1.87
N VAL A 45 14.18 14.85 -2.99
CA VAL A 45 14.12 14.20 -4.30
C VAL A 45 15.38 13.37 -4.50
N TYR A 46 15.21 12.10 -4.85
CA TYR A 46 16.28 11.16 -5.14
C TYR A 46 16.14 10.63 -6.57
N LYS A 47 17.26 10.34 -7.19
CA LYS A 47 17.29 9.50 -8.37
C LYS A 47 17.12 8.05 -7.92
N MET A 48 15.95 7.44 -8.19
CA MET A 48 15.63 6.12 -7.68
C MET A 48 15.01 5.23 -8.75
N TYR A 49 15.20 3.92 -8.57
CA TYR A 49 14.66 2.91 -9.46
C TYR A 49 13.79 1.90 -8.68
N PRO A 50 12.62 1.51 -9.22
CA PRO A 50 11.79 0.48 -8.63
C PRO A 50 12.31 -0.92 -8.99
N ILE A 51 12.77 -1.67 -8.00
CA ILE A 51 13.27 -3.05 -8.15
C ILE A 51 12.21 -4.04 -7.72
N GLU A 52 11.80 -4.94 -8.62
CA GLU A 52 10.90 -6.02 -8.28
C GLU A 52 11.67 -7.21 -7.69
N THR A 53 11.29 -7.61 -6.48
CA THR A 53 11.86 -8.80 -5.82
C THR A 53 10.87 -9.97 -5.75
N ILE A 54 9.58 -9.65 -5.66
CA ILE A 54 8.50 -10.63 -5.50
C ILE A 54 7.31 -10.17 -6.34
N ARG A 55 6.69 -11.08 -7.07
CA ARG A 55 5.43 -10.87 -7.77
C ARG A 55 4.36 -11.81 -7.24
N GLY A 56 3.25 -11.24 -6.82
CA GLY A 56 2.17 -11.92 -6.10
C GLY A 56 2.38 -11.89 -4.59
N CYS A 57 1.35 -12.31 -3.85
CA CYS A 57 1.31 -12.25 -2.40
C CYS A 57 0.68 -13.54 -1.86
N PRO A 58 1.22 -14.16 -0.78
CA PRO A 58 0.67 -15.42 -0.25
C PRO A 58 -0.57 -15.21 0.64
N TYR A 59 -1.01 -13.98 0.86
CA TYR A 59 -2.15 -13.65 1.72
C TYR A 59 -3.47 -13.60 0.98
N THR A 60 -4.59 -13.61 1.72
CA THR A 60 -5.95 -13.82 1.22
C THR A 60 -6.87 -12.61 1.33
N CYS A 61 -6.32 -11.40 1.39
CA CYS A 61 -7.09 -10.16 1.55
C CYS A 61 -8.20 -10.02 0.50
N LYS A 62 -9.47 -9.92 0.92
CA LYS A 62 -10.65 -9.95 0.04
C LYS A 62 -10.81 -8.71 -0.86
N PHE A 63 -10.09 -7.63 -0.59
CA PHE A 63 -10.09 -6.40 -1.40
C PHE A 63 -8.99 -6.37 -2.47
N CYS A 64 -8.04 -7.30 -2.41
CA CYS A 64 -6.82 -7.29 -3.22
C CYS A 64 -6.90 -8.28 -4.38
N ASN A 65 -6.36 -7.92 -5.54
CA ASN A 65 -6.32 -8.77 -6.72
C ASN A 65 -5.34 -9.95 -6.60
N SER A 66 -4.32 -9.86 -5.76
CA SER A 66 -3.27 -10.88 -5.68
C SER A 66 -3.83 -12.27 -5.31
N PRO A 67 -4.74 -12.44 -4.33
CA PRO A 67 -5.37 -13.72 -4.03
C PRO A 67 -6.16 -14.32 -5.20
N ASP A 68 -6.83 -13.48 -5.99
CA ASP A 68 -7.62 -13.97 -7.12
C ASP A 68 -6.73 -14.42 -8.28
N GLN A 69 -5.62 -13.71 -8.51
CA GLN A 69 -4.57 -14.17 -9.43
C GLN A 69 -3.97 -15.50 -8.97
N MET A 70 -3.72 -15.65 -7.65
CA MET A 70 -3.27 -16.93 -7.07
C MET A 70 -4.24 -18.08 -7.37
N LYS A 71 -5.55 -17.86 -7.14
CA LYS A 71 -6.59 -18.86 -7.41
C LYS A 71 -6.67 -19.20 -8.90
N LEU A 72 -6.69 -18.15 -9.75
CA LEU A 72 -6.77 -18.31 -11.21
C LEU A 72 -5.64 -19.19 -11.74
N TYR A 73 -4.40 -18.84 -11.39
CA TYR A 73 -3.23 -19.59 -11.88
C TYR A 73 -3.09 -20.97 -11.23
N LYS A 74 -3.49 -21.12 -9.96
CA LYS A 74 -3.56 -22.44 -9.31
C LYS A 74 -4.54 -23.36 -10.03
N GLY A 75 -5.70 -22.86 -10.45
CA GLY A 75 -6.68 -23.60 -11.24
C GLY A 75 -6.16 -24.05 -12.63
N LEU A 76 -5.11 -23.40 -13.11
CA LEU A 76 -4.40 -23.75 -14.35
C LEU A 76 -3.12 -24.58 -14.11
N GLY A 77 -2.88 -25.05 -12.89
CA GLY A 77 -1.68 -25.82 -12.53
C GLY A 77 -0.41 -24.98 -12.37
N HIS A 78 -0.53 -23.66 -12.17
CA HIS A 78 0.62 -22.76 -12.06
C HIS A 78 0.65 -22.01 -10.73
N ASN A 79 1.85 -21.56 -10.31
CA ASN A 79 2.03 -20.69 -9.16
C ASN A 79 2.17 -19.22 -9.61
N PHE A 80 1.31 -18.35 -9.08
CA PHE A 80 1.40 -16.91 -9.33
C PHE A 80 2.40 -16.22 -8.41
N PHE A 81 2.58 -16.70 -7.16
CA PHE A 81 3.55 -16.17 -6.23
C PHE A 81 4.97 -16.60 -6.62
N ARG A 82 5.78 -15.65 -7.05
CA ARG A 82 7.13 -15.89 -7.59
C ARG A 82 8.11 -14.92 -6.97
N LYS A 83 9.32 -15.42 -6.68
CA LYS A 83 10.44 -14.63 -6.15
C LYS A 83 11.53 -14.53 -7.20
N LYS A 84 12.14 -13.37 -7.33
CA LYS A 84 13.35 -13.20 -8.12
C LYS A 84 14.54 -13.77 -7.36
N LYS A 85 15.43 -14.46 -8.07
CA LYS A 85 16.67 -14.99 -7.49
C LYS A 85 17.57 -13.84 -7.02
N ILE A 86 18.28 -14.07 -5.92
CA ILE A 86 19.05 -13.00 -5.28
C ILE A 86 20.20 -12.47 -6.16
N ASP A 87 20.84 -13.33 -6.95
CA ASP A 87 21.88 -12.99 -7.91
C ASP A 87 21.33 -12.06 -9.02
N LEU A 88 20.09 -12.25 -9.45
CA LEU A 88 19.45 -11.38 -10.43
C LEU A 88 19.06 -10.03 -9.83
N VAL A 89 18.58 -10.02 -8.58
CA VAL A 89 18.33 -8.77 -7.84
C VAL A 89 19.62 -7.99 -7.69
N TYR A 90 20.71 -8.66 -7.31
CA TYR A 90 22.03 -8.03 -7.19
C TYR A 90 22.51 -7.41 -8.50
N ARG A 91 22.47 -8.15 -9.60
CA ARG A 91 22.86 -7.64 -10.94
C ARG A 91 22.07 -6.40 -11.35
N GLU A 92 20.76 -6.41 -11.10
CA GLU A 92 19.89 -5.29 -11.43
C GLU A 92 20.21 -4.06 -10.55
N LEU A 93 20.35 -4.25 -9.24
CA LEU A 93 20.73 -3.19 -8.30
C LEU A 93 22.08 -2.58 -8.67
N LYS A 94 23.08 -3.42 -8.96
CA LYS A 94 24.42 -2.99 -9.34
C LYS A 94 24.41 -2.22 -10.66
N TYR A 95 23.68 -2.73 -11.67
CA TYR A 95 23.53 -2.03 -12.96
C TYR A 95 22.94 -0.62 -12.77
N PHE A 96 21.84 -0.49 -12.05
CA PHE A 96 21.22 0.82 -11.84
C PHE A 96 22.08 1.75 -10.98
N LYS A 97 22.80 1.22 -10.00
CA LYS A 97 23.74 2.00 -9.21
C LYS A 97 24.92 2.51 -10.06
N ASP A 98 25.58 1.63 -10.81
CA ASP A 98 26.84 1.94 -11.48
C ASP A 98 26.60 2.69 -12.80
N VAL A 99 25.58 2.32 -13.58
CA VAL A 99 25.30 2.91 -14.89
C VAL A 99 24.39 4.13 -14.80
N HIS A 100 23.33 4.05 -13.99
CA HIS A 100 22.34 5.12 -13.86
C HIS A 100 22.57 6.01 -12.64
N GLN A 101 23.55 5.71 -11.79
CA GLN A 101 23.89 6.49 -10.59
C GLN A 101 22.69 6.71 -9.67
N ILE A 102 21.92 5.64 -9.45
CA ILE A 102 20.77 5.65 -8.54
C ILE A 102 21.25 5.90 -7.11
N GLU A 103 20.54 6.79 -6.40
CA GLU A 103 20.85 7.20 -5.03
C GLU A 103 19.98 6.49 -3.99
N TYR A 104 18.87 5.84 -4.42
CA TYR A 104 17.88 5.27 -3.55
C TYR A 104 17.15 4.10 -4.23
N ASN A 105 16.95 2.99 -3.53
CA ASN A 105 16.20 1.84 -4.06
C ASN A 105 14.77 1.80 -3.52
N TYR A 106 13.83 1.60 -4.42
CA TYR A 106 12.43 1.43 -4.14
C TYR A 106 12.04 -0.03 -4.43
N PHE A 107 11.90 -0.87 -3.38
CA PHE A 107 11.56 -2.26 -3.59
C PHE A 107 10.08 -2.44 -3.88
N TRP A 108 9.79 -2.85 -5.10
CA TRP A 108 8.44 -3.16 -5.56
C TRP A 108 8.14 -4.64 -5.29
N ALA A 109 7.39 -4.91 -4.25
CA ALA A 109 6.91 -6.23 -3.88
C ALA A 109 5.56 -6.07 -3.17
N ASP A 110 4.59 -6.93 -3.45
CA ASP A 110 3.28 -6.89 -2.77
C ASP A 110 3.42 -7.03 -1.24
N THR A 111 4.39 -7.82 -0.81
CA THR A 111 4.81 -7.96 0.58
C THR A 111 6.30 -8.32 0.60
N PHE A 112 7.16 -7.34 0.79
CA PHE A 112 8.62 -7.54 0.72
C PHE A 112 9.12 -8.65 1.67
N LEU A 113 8.60 -8.68 2.89
CA LEU A 113 8.97 -9.70 3.89
C LEU A 113 8.19 -11.02 3.75
N ALA A 114 7.58 -11.32 2.59
CA ALA A 114 7.10 -12.67 2.29
C ALA A 114 8.27 -13.60 1.94
N MET A 115 9.30 -13.61 2.78
CA MET A 115 10.51 -14.40 2.67
C MET A 115 10.82 -15.11 4.00
N ASN A 116 11.52 -16.25 3.92
CA ASN A 116 11.99 -16.93 5.10
C ASN A 116 13.32 -16.32 5.61
N ARG A 117 13.81 -16.80 6.77
CA ARG A 117 15.00 -16.27 7.41
C ARG A 117 16.26 -16.38 6.55
N LYS A 118 16.45 -17.51 5.84
CA LYS A 118 17.62 -17.70 4.96
C LYS A 118 17.61 -16.76 3.78
N GLU A 119 16.43 -16.53 3.20
CA GLU A 119 16.25 -15.55 2.09
C GLU A 119 16.55 -14.12 2.56
N LEU A 120 16.11 -13.75 3.77
CA LEU A 120 16.41 -12.44 4.37
C LEU A 120 17.91 -12.28 4.62
N ASP A 121 18.55 -13.30 5.19
CA ASP A 121 19.98 -13.28 5.47
C ASP A 121 20.80 -13.11 4.19
N ALA A 122 20.48 -13.88 3.15
CA ALA A 122 21.09 -13.75 1.82
C ALA A 122 20.86 -12.36 1.19
N PHE A 123 19.66 -11.80 1.37
CA PHE A 123 19.39 -10.43 0.90
C PHE A 123 20.26 -9.41 1.64
N CYS A 124 20.35 -9.49 2.98
CA CYS A 124 21.14 -8.54 3.76
C CYS A 124 22.64 -8.66 3.45
N GLU A 125 23.17 -9.88 3.27
CA GLU A 125 24.54 -10.11 2.86
C GLU A 125 24.84 -9.48 1.50
N MET A 126 24.03 -9.77 0.51
CA MET A 126 24.14 -9.17 -0.83
C MET A 126 24.05 -7.64 -0.78
N TYR A 127 23.10 -7.10 0.00
CA TYR A 127 22.83 -5.66 -0.02
C TYR A 127 23.91 -4.82 0.68
N GLN A 128 24.79 -5.43 1.50
CA GLN A 128 25.97 -4.77 2.07
C GLN A 128 26.94 -4.20 1.01
N GLU A 129 26.94 -4.74 -0.21
CA GLU A 129 27.73 -4.22 -1.32
C GLU A 129 27.06 -3.03 -2.01
N ILE A 130 25.73 -2.96 -1.97
CA ILE A 130 24.96 -1.89 -2.62
C ILE A 130 25.02 -0.60 -1.82
N LYS A 131 24.84 -0.64 -0.51
CA LYS A 131 24.98 0.50 0.44
C LYS A 131 24.12 1.73 0.13
N LEU A 132 22.99 1.56 -0.56
CA LEU A 132 22.06 2.64 -0.81
C LEU A 132 20.90 2.58 0.18
N PRO A 133 20.32 3.71 0.59
CA PRO A 133 19.08 3.69 1.35
C PRO A 133 17.96 3.08 0.52
N PHE A 134 17.01 2.41 1.19
CA PHE A 134 15.88 1.83 0.49
C PHE A 134 14.56 1.93 1.27
N TRP A 135 13.49 1.91 0.49
CA TRP A 135 12.12 1.79 0.95
C TRP A 135 11.55 0.42 0.58
N MET A 136 10.72 -0.12 1.46
CA MET A 136 9.93 -1.32 1.18
C MET A 136 8.51 -1.19 1.70
N GLN A 137 7.60 -2.03 1.19
CA GLN A 137 6.27 -2.21 1.76
C GLN A 137 6.07 -3.63 2.26
N THR A 138 5.36 -3.77 3.36
CA THR A 138 5.05 -5.06 3.95
C THR A 138 3.81 -4.98 4.87
N ARG A 139 3.50 -6.05 5.55
CA ARG A 139 2.40 -6.14 6.52
C ARG A 139 2.95 -6.12 7.95
N PRO A 140 2.23 -5.56 8.93
CA PRO A 140 2.69 -5.55 10.33
C PRO A 140 3.02 -6.96 10.86
N GLU A 141 2.32 -7.99 10.39
CA GLU A 141 2.52 -9.37 10.81
C GLU A 141 3.89 -9.93 10.46
N THR A 142 4.53 -9.39 9.43
CA THR A 142 5.77 -9.94 8.88
C THR A 142 7.03 -9.45 9.59
N ILE A 143 6.94 -8.40 10.40
CA ILE A 143 8.09 -7.83 11.09
C ILE A 143 8.34 -8.45 12.47
N ASN A 144 9.59 -8.46 12.85
CA ASN A 144 10.11 -8.77 14.18
C ASN A 144 11.46 -8.08 14.39
N ASP A 145 11.99 -8.10 15.61
CA ASP A 145 13.28 -7.48 15.94
C ASP A 145 14.40 -7.97 15.02
N TYR A 146 14.49 -9.27 14.76
CA TYR A 146 15.54 -9.85 13.94
C TYR A 146 15.59 -9.27 12.53
N ASN A 147 14.44 -9.20 11.83
CA ASN A 147 14.45 -8.78 10.44
C ASN A 147 14.61 -7.26 10.29
N ILE A 148 14.02 -6.46 11.17
CA ILE A 148 14.18 -5.01 11.13
C ILE A 148 15.59 -4.58 11.53
N GLU A 149 16.17 -5.19 12.56
CA GLU A 149 17.56 -4.95 12.94
C GLU A 149 18.53 -5.21 11.78
N LYS A 150 18.41 -6.38 11.14
CA LYS A 150 19.29 -6.73 10.00
C LYS A 150 19.13 -5.76 8.82
N LEU A 151 17.90 -5.45 8.45
CA LEU A 151 17.62 -4.56 7.33
C LEU A 151 18.07 -3.12 7.63
N SER A 152 17.93 -2.64 8.87
CA SER A 152 18.40 -1.31 9.25
C SER A 152 19.92 -1.16 9.09
N LYS A 153 20.67 -2.21 9.40
CA LYS A 153 22.15 -2.25 9.24
C LYS A 153 22.61 -2.19 7.79
N VAL A 154 21.75 -2.54 6.84
CA VAL A 154 22.11 -2.56 5.41
C VAL A 154 21.46 -1.43 4.59
N GLY A 155 20.73 -0.50 5.25
CA GLY A 155 20.21 0.69 4.59
C GLY A 155 18.69 0.80 4.52
N LEU A 156 17.92 -0.01 5.26
CA LEU A 156 16.49 0.19 5.38
C LEU A 156 16.20 1.58 5.96
N HIS A 157 15.67 2.46 5.12
CA HIS A 157 15.41 3.84 5.49
C HIS A 157 13.95 4.05 5.91
N ARG A 158 13.00 3.47 5.17
CA ARG A 158 11.57 3.63 5.44
C ARG A 158 10.78 2.38 5.10
N ILE A 159 9.68 2.18 5.83
CA ILE A 159 8.73 1.10 5.59
C ILE A 159 7.32 1.68 5.38
N SER A 160 6.53 1.07 4.49
CA SER A 160 5.11 1.31 4.41
C SER A 160 4.33 0.05 4.81
N PHE A 161 3.41 0.20 5.76
CA PHE A 161 2.58 -0.89 6.26
C PHE A 161 1.13 -0.76 5.82
N GLY A 162 0.56 -1.84 5.28
CA GLY A 162 -0.88 -1.94 5.09
C GLY A 162 -1.55 -2.37 6.41
N VAL A 163 -2.21 -1.45 7.10
CA VAL A 163 -3.07 -1.72 8.28
C VAL A 163 -4.51 -1.90 7.86
N GLU A 164 -4.94 -1.10 6.90
CA GLU A 164 -6.19 -1.08 6.17
C GLU A 164 -7.39 -0.58 6.98
N HIS A 165 -7.69 -1.17 8.16
CA HIS A 165 -8.88 -0.82 8.94
C HIS A 165 -8.67 -1.04 10.44
N GLY A 166 -9.27 -0.19 11.29
CA GLY A 166 -9.06 -0.20 12.73
C GLY A 166 -9.98 -1.13 13.51
N ASN A 167 -11.18 -1.41 13.02
CA ASN A 167 -12.09 -2.32 13.72
C ASN A 167 -11.68 -3.79 13.48
N GLU A 168 -11.35 -4.52 14.55
CA GLU A 168 -10.86 -5.89 14.47
C GLU A 168 -11.85 -6.87 13.84
N GLU A 169 -13.13 -6.75 14.22
CA GLU A 169 -14.19 -7.64 13.74
C GLU A 169 -14.47 -7.39 12.25
N PHE A 170 -14.61 -6.12 11.87
CA PHE A 170 -14.77 -5.72 10.47
C PHE A 170 -13.58 -6.17 9.63
N ARG A 171 -12.36 -5.94 10.11
CA ARG A 171 -11.12 -6.33 9.44
C ARG A 171 -11.03 -7.85 9.25
N ALA A 172 -11.42 -8.63 10.27
CA ALA A 172 -11.41 -10.09 10.19
C ALA A 172 -12.49 -10.64 9.25
N LYS A 173 -13.73 -10.17 9.37
CA LYS A 173 -14.88 -10.69 8.59
C LYS A 173 -14.89 -10.22 7.15
N ILE A 174 -14.68 -8.91 6.94
CA ILE A 174 -14.83 -8.28 5.63
C ILE A 174 -13.53 -8.34 4.83
N LEU A 175 -12.39 -8.05 5.45
CA LEU A 175 -11.11 -7.97 4.75
C LEU A 175 -10.30 -9.29 4.75
N ASP A 176 -10.68 -10.26 5.56
CA ASP A 176 -9.90 -11.48 5.86
C ASP A 176 -8.49 -11.16 6.40
N ARG A 177 -8.43 -10.22 7.35
CA ARG A 177 -7.21 -9.84 8.06
C ARG A 177 -7.47 -9.92 9.56
N ARG A 178 -6.93 -10.95 10.24
CA ARG A 178 -7.35 -11.42 11.56
C ARG A 178 -6.46 -11.00 12.73
N TRP A 179 -5.53 -10.08 12.53
CA TRP A 179 -4.64 -9.62 13.59
C TRP A 179 -5.34 -8.72 14.58
N LYS A 180 -4.95 -8.85 15.85
CA LYS A 180 -5.44 -8.00 16.94
C LYS A 180 -4.79 -6.62 16.88
N ASN A 181 -5.51 -5.58 17.25
CA ASN A 181 -4.98 -4.23 17.31
C ASN A 181 -3.80 -4.12 18.28
N LYS A 182 -3.89 -4.80 19.43
CA LYS A 182 -2.78 -4.88 20.39
C LYS A 182 -1.49 -5.37 19.72
N ASP A 183 -1.56 -6.44 18.94
CA ASP A 183 -0.40 -7.03 18.31
C ASP A 183 0.17 -6.11 17.20
N ILE A 184 -0.72 -5.42 16.45
CA ILE A 184 -0.32 -4.43 15.45
C ILE A 184 0.44 -3.28 16.12
N ILE A 185 -0.09 -2.72 17.19
CA ILE A 185 0.52 -1.60 17.92
C ILE A 185 1.90 -2.01 18.44
N GLU A 186 2.01 -3.16 19.12
CA GLU A 186 3.29 -3.63 19.67
C GLU A 186 4.32 -3.89 18.56
N LYS A 187 3.93 -4.52 17.47
CA LYS A 187 4.85 -4.77 16.35
C LYS A 187 5.32 -3.48 15.68
N LEU A 188 4.44 -2.51 15.53
CA LEU A 188 4.81 -1.25 14.88
C LEU A 188 5.69 -0.31 15.74
N LYS A 189 6.00 -0.68 16.99
CA LYS A 189 7.07 -0.04 17.77
C LYS A 189 8.48 -0.47 17.31
N ILE A 190 8.60 -1.65 16.68
CA ILE A 190 9.89 -2.23 16.30
C ILE A 190 10.69 -1.36 15.33
N PRO A 191 10.12 -0.79 14.25
CA PRO A 191 10.87 0.06 13.33
C PRO A 191 11.57 1.22 14.04
N HIS A 192 10.89 1.97 14.88
CA HIS A 192 11.46 3.11 15.61
C HIS A 192 12.59 2.69 16.57
N LYS A 193 12.50 1.50 17.17
CA LYS A 193 13.60 0.94 18.01
C LYS A 193 14.92 0.87 17.25
N TYR A 194 14.87 0.67 15.93
CA TYR A 194 16.05 0.59 15.07
C TYR A 194 16.25 1.85 14.18
N GLY A 195 15.61 2.96 14.54
CA GLY A 195 15.74 4.23 13.82
C GLY A 195 15.11 4.24 12.42
N VAL A 196 14.20 3.32 12.13
CA VAL A 196 13.53 3.20 10.83
C VAL A 196 12.18 3.90 10.88
N ALA A 197 12.01 4.94 10.08
CA ALA A 197 10.76 5.64 9.93
C ALA A 197 9.73 4.80 9.14
N PHE A 198 8.43 4.98 9.43
CA PHE A 198 7.41 4.23 8.71
C PHE A 198 6.10 5.01 8.48
N SER A 199 5.39 4.61 7.47
CA SER A 199 4.03 5.05 7.20
C SER A 199 3.05 3.89 7.30
N VAL A 200 1.79 4.21 7.62
CA VAL A 200 0.68 3.25 7.56
C VAL A 200 -0.32 3.66 6.48
N ASN A 201 -0.82 2.68 5.75
CA ASN A 201 -1.87 2.84 4.75
C ASN A 201 -3.16 2.22 5.28
N ASN A 202 -4.25 2.98 5.13
CA ASN A 202 -5.58 2.60 5.53
C ASN A 202 -6.54 2.77 4.35
N ILE A 203 -7.68 2.09 4.40
CA ILE A 203 -8.73 2.18 3.40
C ILE A 203 -10.06 2.46 4.12
N THR A 204 -10.88 3.31 3.55
CA THR A 204 -12.24 3.61 4.02
C THR A 204 -13.23 3.58 2.86
N GLY A 205 -14.52 3.47 3.17
CA GLY A 205 -15.58 3.34 2.17
C GLY A 205 -15.75 1.90 1.68
N PHE A 206 -15.40 0.91 2.48
CA PHE A 206 -15.70 -0.50 2.20
C PHE A 206 -17.22 -0.75 2.19
N PRO A 207 -17.69 -1.78 1.42
CA PRO A 207 -19.09 -2.17 1.52
C PRO A 207 -19.47 -2.50 2.98
N THR A 208 -20.63 -2.01 3.42
CA THR A 208 -21.15 -2.13 4.79
C THR A 208 -20.43 -1.32 5.88
N GLU A 209 -19.36 -0.58 5.54
CA GLU A 209 -18.71 0.31 6.50
C GLU A 209 -19.65 1.46 6.91
N THR A 210 -19.46 1.98 8.11
CA THR A 210 -20.13 3.17 8.63
C THR A 210 -19.08 4.22 9.02
N LYS A 211 -19.49 5.48 9.14
CA LYS A 211 -18.59 6.54 9.64
C LYS A 211 -17.99 6.17 11.00
N LYS A 212 -18.75 5.54 11.89
CA LYS A 212 -18.25 5.05 13.19
C LYS A 212 -17.10 4.05 13.03
N LEU A 213 -17.22 3.09 12.13
CA LEU A 213 -16.17 2.11 11.85
C LEU A 213 -14.90 2.77 11.25
N ALA A 214 -15.06 3.81 10.42
CA ALA A 214 -13.94 4.60 9.94
C ALA A 214 -13.22 5.32 11.08
N PHE A 215 -13.93 5.77 12.10
CA PHE A 215 -13.33 6.36 13.31
C PHE A 215 -12.55 5.33 14.16
N ASP A 216 -12.93 4.05 14.16
CA ASP A 216 -12.10 3.00 14.76
C ASP A 216 -10.72 2.91 14.07
N THR A 217 -10.67 3.21 12.76
CA THR A 217 -9.39 3.29 12.03
C THR A 217 -8.57 4.51 12.48
N ILE A 218 -9.20 5.65 12.71
CA ILE A 218 -8.53 6.83 13.27
C ILE A 218 -7.97 6.50 14.66
N GLU A 219 -8.78 5.90 15.55
CA GLU A 219 -8.33 5.54 16.90
C GLU A 219 -7.14 4.56 16.88
N LEU A 220 -7.17 3.53 16.03
CA LEU A 220 -6.03 2.64 15.91
C LEU A 220 -4.76 3.39 15.49
N ASN A 221 -4.86 4.28 14.50
CA ASN A 221 -3.73 5.07 14.02
C ASN A 221 -3.17 6.04 15.08
N ARG A 222 -4.00 6.52 16.01
CA ARG A 222 -3.55 7.32 17.15
C ARG A 222 -2.64 6.55 18.11
N HIS A 223 -2.83 5.24 18.23
CA HIS A 223 -2.02 4.37 19.08
C HIS A 223 -0.77 3.82 18.39
N ILE A 224 -0.72 3.82 17.05
CA ILE A 224 0.42 3.31 16.28
C ILE A 224 1.61 4.29 16.28
N GLU A 225 1.36 5.58 16.40
CA GLU A 225 2.39 6.64 16.38
C GLU A 225 3.28 6.63 15.12
N ALA A 226 2.70 6.27 13.95
CA ALA A 226 3.41 6.31 12.69
C ALA A 226 3.91 7.73 12.35
N ASP A 227 5.04 7.83 11.63
CA ASP A 227 5.55 9.11 11.10
C ASP A 227 4.55 9.72 10.10
N ASN A 228 3.86 8.86 9.33
CA ASN A 228 2.78 9.28 8.46
C ASN A 228 1.65 8.24 8.42
N ALA A 229 0.41 8.71 8.35
CA ALA A 229 -0.77 7.87 8.21
C ALA A 229 -1.59 8.31 6.98
N ASN A 230 -1.72 7.42 6.01
CA ASN A 230 -2.48 7.64 4.79
C ASN A 230 -3.83 6.91 4.85
N ILE A 231 -4.82 7.46 4.16
CA ILE A 231 -6.11 6.79 3.96
C ILE A 231 -6.58 6.98 2.50
N TYR A 232 -7.10 5.90 1.92
CA TYR A 232 -7.57 5.86 0.53
C TYR A 232 -9.02 5.40 0.49
N SER A 233 -9.75 5.79 -0.56
CA SER A 233 -11.07 5.23 -0.81
C SER A 233 -10.96 3.78 -1.27
N PHE A 234 -11.86 2.93 -0.80
CA PHE A 234 -12.00 1.57 -1.31
C PHE A 234 -12.30 1.58 -2.82
N VAL A 235 -11.63 0.70 -3.54
CA VAL A 235 -11.85 0.47 -4.97
C VAL A 235 -12.21 -1.00 -5.18
N PRO A 236 -13.41 -1.29 -5.70
CA PRO A 236 -13.87 -2.67 -5.94
C PRO A 236 -13.19 -3.25 -7.19
N PHE A 237 -11.96 -3.72 -7.07
CA PHE A 237 -11.21 -4.32 -8.18
C PHE A 237 -11.89 -5.55 -8.73
N HIS A 238 -11.90 -5.69 -10.07
CA HIS A 238 -12.47 -6.83 -10.76
C HIS A 238 -11.88 -8.15 -10.27
N GLY A 239 -12.73 -9.16 -10.08
CA GLY A 239 -12.37 -10.50 -9.61
C GLY A 239 -12.37 -10.65 -8.09
N THR A 240 -12.31 -9.55 -7.31
CA THR A 240 -12.19 -9.63 -5.86
C THR A 240 -13.52 -10.01 -5.18
N PRO A 241 -13.46 -10.74 -4.03
CA PRO A 241 -14.66 -11.04 -3.25
C PRO A 241 -15.45 -9.81 -2.82
N LEU A 242 -14.76 -8.69 -2.48
CA LEU A 242 -15.46 -7.46 -2.08
C LEU A 242 -16.12 -6.76 -3.26
N ARG A 243 -15.60 -6.88 -4.48
CA ARG A 243 -16.34 -6.42 -5.66
C ARG A 243 -17.63 -7.20 -5.85
N LYS A 244 -17.58 -8.53 -5.76
CA LYS A 244 -18.77 -9.38 -5.84
C LYS A 244 -19.81 -8.99 -4.80
N MET A 245 -19.37 -8.73 -3.57
CA MET A 245 -20.24 -8.22 -2.50
C MET A 245 -20.89 -6.88 -2.86
N CYS A 246 -20.14 -5.95 -3.48
CA CYS A 246 -20.69 -4.68 -3.94
C CYS A 246 -21.75 -4.85 -5.03
N GLU A 247 -21.57 -5.80 -5.94
CA GLU A 247 -22.53 -6.14 -7.00
C GLU A 247 -23.81 -6.78 -6.39
N GLU A 248 -23.65 -7.72 -5.46
CA GLU A 248 -24.76 -8.39 -4.74
C GLU A 248 -25.58 -7.42 -3.88
N LEU A 249 -24.93 -6.39 -3.33
CA LEU A 249 -25.61 -5.32 -2.56
C LEU A 249 -26.18 -4.20 -3.45
N GLY A 250 -26.05 -4.30 -4.76
CA GLY A 250 -26.51 -3.26 -5.70
C GLY A 250 -25.76 -1.94 -5.62
N LEU A 251 -24.56 -1.90 -5.02
CA LEU A 251 -23.75 -0.68 -4.86
C LEU A 251 -23.01 -0.29 -6.14
N ILE A 252 -22.76 -1.26 -7.03
CA ILE A 252 -22.21 -1.08 -8.37
C ILE A 252 -22.84 -2.06 -9.34
N LYS A 253 -22.78 -1.73 -10.64
CA LYS A 253 -23.17 -2.64 -11.71
C LYS A 253 -21.99 -3.52 -12.14
N PRO A 254 -22.23 -4.73 -12.69
CA PRO A 254 -21.16 -5.63 -13.17
C PRO A 254 -20.22 -4.99 -14.20
N GLU A 255 -20.75 -4.11 -15.06
CA GLU A 255 -20.00 -3.38 -16.08
C GLU A 255 -19.24 -2.16 -15.56
N THR A 256 -19.39 -1.81 -14.28
CA THR A 256 -18.71 -0.64 -13.68
C THR A 256 -17.20 -0.80 -13.76
N ILE A 257 -16.53 0.13 -14.44
CA ILE A 257 -15.07 0.21 -14.51
C ILE A 257 -14.55 0.99 -13.31
N THR A 258 -13.65 0.38 -12.55
CA THR A 258 -13.02 1.02 -11.40
C THR A 258 -12.05 2.11 -11.83
N LYS A 259 -12.06 3.23 -11.11
CA LYS A 259 -11.13 4.35 -11.31
C LYS A 259 -9.91 4.21 -10.39
N CYS A 260 -8.99 5.17 -10.47
CA CYS A 260 -7.81 5.24 -9.60
C CYS A 260 -8.20 5.43 -8.12
N LEU A 261 -7.37 4.93 -7.20
CA LEU A 261 -7.51 5.07 -5.74
C LEU A 261 -7.62 6.53 -5.25
N THR A 262 -7.07 7.47 -6.01
CA THR A 262 -7.09 8.91 -5.69
C THR A 262 -8.38 9.62 -6.13
N ASN A 263 -9.26 8.93 -6.87
CA ASN A 263 -10.53 9.49 -7.28
C ASN A 263 -11.55 9.50 -6.13
N LYS A 264 -12.68 10.17 -6.37
CA LYS A 264 -13.82 10.13 -5.43
C LYS A 264 -14.29 8.70 -5.18
N PRO A 265 -14.86 8.40 -4.00
CA PRO A 265 -15.45 7.11 -3.70
C PRO A 265 -16.45 6.68 -4.77
N ILE A 266 -16.41 5.41 -5.15
CA ILE A 266 -17.30 4.87 -6.18
C ILE A 266 -18.61 4.32 -5.58
N LEU A 267 -18.58 3.89 -4.32
CA LEU A 267 -19.75 3.33 -3.64
C LEU A 267 -20.62 4.45 -3.07
N ASN A 268 -21.91 4.41 -3.40
CA ASN A 268 -22.91 5.27 -2.77
C ASN A 268 -23.68 4.43 -1.74
N MET A 269 -23.30 4.56 -0.48
CA MET A 269 -23.85 3.79 0.61
C MET A 269 -24.75 4.65 1.51
N PRO A 270 -25.97 4.23 1.87
CA PRO A 270 -26.88 5.04 2.68
C PRO A 270 -26.35 5.31 4.09
N GLN A 271 -25.56 4.40 4.65
CA GLN A 271 -24.99 4.52 6.00
C GLN A 271 -23.65 5.25 6.05
N TYR A 272 -23.00 5.52 4.89
CA TYR A 272 -21.72 6.21 4.79
C TYR A 272 -21.54 6.76 3.37
N SER A 273 -21.99 7.98 3.17
CA SER A 273 -22.06 8.60 1.84
C SER A 273 -20.67 8.92 1.24
N PRO A 274 -20.57 9.08 -0.09
CA PRO A 274 -19.32 9.50 -0.72
C PRO A 274 -18.78 10.82 -0.15
N GLU A 275 -19.64 11.75 0.21
CA GLU A 275 -19.29 13.04 0.81
C GLU A 275 -18.68 12.85 2.21
N GLU A 276 -19.25 11.97 3.03
CA GLU A 276 -18.72 11.64 4.34
C GLU A 276 -17.37 10.91 4.24
N ILE A 277 -17.21 10.00 3.27
CA ILE A 277 -15.93 9.31 3.01
C ILE A 277 -14.85 10.35 2.63
N GLU A 278 -15.15 11.27 1.73
CA GLU A 278 -14.21 12.33 1.33
C GLU A 278 -13.89 13.27 2.50
N ALA A 279 -14.86 13.58 3.34
CA ALA A 279 -14.68 14.41 4.54
C ALA A 279 -13.72 13.75 5.54
N VAL A 280 -13.91 12.46 5.83
CA VAL A 280 -13.02 11.68 6.70
C VAL A 280 -11.62 11.60 6.09
N LYS A 281 -11.48 11.34 4.79
CA LYS A 281 -10.18 11.31 4.10
C LYS A 281 -9.47 12.66 4.19
N LYS A 282 -10.17 13.76 3.92
CA LYS A 282 -9.65 15.13 4.00
C LYS A 282 -9.04 15.43 5.37
N CYS A 283 -9.73 15.00 6.44
CA CYS A 283 -9.36 15.34 7.81
C CYS A 283 -8.65 14.22 8.59
N PHE A 284 -8.37 13.07 7.97
CA PHE A 284 -7.85 11.87 8.62
C PHE A 284 -6.61 12.15 9.48
N SER A 285 -5.56 12.72 8.87
CA SER A 285 -4.31 13.00 9.59
C SER A 285 -4.49 14.01 10.72
N LEU A 286 -5.46 14.94 10.59
CA LEU A 286 -5.80 15.89 11.65
C LEU A 286 -6.43 15.14 12.83
N TYR A 287 -7.39 14.26 12.60
CA TYR A 287 -8.00 13.44 13.65
C TYR A 287 -6.97 12.53 14.34
N VAL A 288 -6.03 11.98 13.58
CA VAL A 288 -4.99 11.10 14.12
C VAL A 288 -4.03 11.86 15.05
N LYS A 289 -3.56 13.04 14.65
CA LYS A 289 -2.48 13.75 15.37
C LYS A 289 -2.97 14.77 16.39
N PHE A 290 -4.11 15.42 16.15
CA PHE A 290 -4.62 16.43 17.09
C PHE A 290 -5.31 15.79 18.31
N PRO A 291 -5.31 16.47 19.48
CA PRO A 291 -6.04 16.00 20.66
C PRO A 291 -7.56 15.98 20.41
N LYS A 292 -8.27 15.08 21.09
CA LYS A 292 -9.73 14.95 20.93
C LYS A 292 -10.51 16.22 21.23
N SER A 293 -9.99 17.11 22.08
CA SER A 293 -10.57 18.42 22.33
C SER A 293 -10.72 19.31 21.08
N ARG A 294 -9.92 19.04 20.04
CA ARG A 294 -9.98 19.75 18.75
C ARG A 294 -10.94 19.09 17.73
N TRP A 295 -11.51 17.94 18.02
CA TRP A 295 -12.31 17.16 17.06
C TRP A 295 -13.54 17.91 16.57
N LYS A 296 -14.22 18.71 17.42
CA LYS A 296 -15.35 19.55 16.96
C LYS A 296 -14.94 20.58 15.90
N VAL A 297 -13.73 21.12 16.02
CA VAL A 297 -13.18 22.06 15.01
C VAL A 297 -12.82 21.31 13.73
N ILE A 298 -12.26 20.09 13.84
CA ILE A 298 -11.94 19.24 12.70
C ILE A 298 -13.23 18.81 11.99
N GLU A 299 -14.28 18.46 12.72
CA GLU A 299 -15.59 18.12 12.17
C GLU A 299 -16.19 19.30 11.37
N ARG A 300 -15.99 20.54 11.85
CA ARG A 300 -16.39 21.72 11.06
C ARG A 300 -15.54 21.86 9.78
N ALA A 301 -14.25 21.50 9.83
CA ALA A 301 -13.35 21.49 8.67
C ALA A 301 -13.67 20.39 7.64
N GLU A 302 -14.41 19.35 8.01
CA GLU A 302 -14.92 18.32 7.08
C GLU A 302 -15.83 18.94 5.98
N LYS A 303 -16.56 19.98 6.32
CA LYS A 303 -17.50 20.63 5.38
C LYS A 303 -16.75 21.29 4.22
N ASN A 304 -17.25 21.08 3.01
CA ASN A 304 -16.68 21.67 1.78
C ASN A 304 -17.32 23.04 1.43
N ASP A 305 -17.58 23.87 2.45
CA ASP A 305 -17.99 25.25 2.31
C ASP A 305 -16.82 26.23 2.58
N THR A 306 -17.03 27.51 2.38
CA THR A 306 -15.99 28.55 2.51
C THR A 306 -15.33 28.53 3.89
N GLU A 307 -16.12 28.43 4.97
CA GLU A 307 -15.62 28.45 6.34
C GLU A 307 -14.93 27.15 6.70
N GLY A 308 -15.48 25.98 6.36
CA GLY A 308 -14.85 24.68 6.58
C GLY A 308 -13.51 24.56 5.87
N ASN A 309 -13.42 25.05 4.64
CA ASN A 309 -12.17 25.08 3.89
C ASN A 309 -11.14 26.06 4.49
N LYS A 310 -11.57 27.18 5.08
CA LYS A 310 -10.69 28.10 5.81
C LYS A 310 -10.13 27.41 7.05
N ILE A 311 -10.97 26.84 7.88
CA ILE A 311 -10.56 26.09 9.10
C ILE A 311 -9.61 24.94 8.73
N TYR A 312 -9.91 24.20 7.66
CA TYR A 312 -9.04 23.12 7.19
C TYR A 312 -7.64 23.62 6.83
N LYS A 313 -7.52 24.76 6.14
CA LYS A 313 -6.22 25.35 5.79
C LYS A 313 -5.43 25.74 7.03
N GLU A 314 -6.08 26.36 8.03
CA GLU A 314 -5.46 26.73 9.30
C GLU A 314 -4.96 25.49 10.06
N LEU A 315 -5.80 24.46 10.22
CA LEU A 315 -5.43 23.20 10.84
C LEU A 315 -4.31 22.47 10.10
N LYS A 316 -4.34 22.50 8.77
CA LYS A 316 -3.29 21.90 7.93
C LYS A 316 -1.95 22.61 8.13
N GLN A 317 -1.95 23.94 8.21
CA GLN A 317 -0.73 24.70 8.48
C GLN A 317 -0.16 24.33 9.86
N GLU A 318 -1.00 24.32 10.90
CA GLU A 318 -0.61 23.90 12.25
C GLU A 318 -0.07 22.44 12.25
N TYR A 319 -0.68 21.55 11.50
CA TYR A 319 -0.23 20.15 11.33
C TYR A 319 1.17 20.09 10.73
N LEU A 320 1.42 20.84 9.64
CA LEU A 320 2.73 20.88 9.00
C LEU A 320 3.82 21.38 9.92
N GLU A 321 3.52 22.40 10.75
CA GLU A 321 4.48 22.99 11.67
C GLU A 321 4.80 22.09 12.87
N LYS A 322 3.80 21.38 13.41
CA LYS A 322 3.94 20.63 14.66
C LYS A 322 4.27 19.14 14.47
N TYR A 323 3.79 18.54 13.40
CA TYR A 323 3.78 17.06 13.27
C TYR A 323 4.49 16.53 12.01
N MET A 324 4.87 17.41 11.07
CA MET A 324 5.68 16.97 9.96
C MET A 324 7.17 17.11 10.31
N PRO A 325 7.97 16.04 10.16
CA PRO A 325 9.42 16.15 10.36
C PRO A 325 9.99 17.17 9.35
N LYS A 326 10.82 18.09 9.85
CA LYS A 326 11.58 19.05 9.03
C LYS A 326 12.73 18.35 8.31
#